data_ee041b1122d4386f6d0b86ce1a746f23
#
_entry.id   ee041b1122d4386f6d0b86ce1a746f23
#
_cell.length_a   1.000
_cell.length_b   1.000
_cell.length_c   1.000
_cell.angle_alpha   90.00
_cell.angle_beta   90.00
_cell.angle_gamma   90.00
#
_symmetry.space_group_name_H-M   'P 1'
#
loop_
_entity.id
_entity.type
_entity.pdbx_description
1 polymer ?
#
loop_
_entity_poly.entity_id
_entity_poly.type
_entity_poly.pdbx_seq_one_letter_code
_entity_poly.pdbx_strand_id
1 'polypeptide(L)'
;GKWINCRKCKGIMNKFIKKAQKILKENKRSGYTLPTNNKLYPAQWNWDSAFIALGYSYFNLDFAIDEINTLLRGQWKDGMVPHILFHDKNTNYYPNYTAWNCGNKISSSGITQPPVMASILKKILDKNALNKKQFIKIKKIVKKLKKYHEWFIKYRDPDKTGLVSILHPWESGYDNSPLWDAPLNKIKLEKNLKYKRGDIKVVNPEFRPLDIDYDRYVTIKNHLK
;
A
#
# COMPACT_ATOMS: atom_id res chain seq x y z
N GLY A 1 -28.83 -17.09 -6.77
CA GLY A 1 -28.83 -17.00 -8.09
C GLY A 1 -29.78 -16.14 -8.93
N LYS A 2 -30.96 -15.65 -8.47
CA LYS A 2 -31.93 -14.92 -9.34
C LYS A 2 -31.50 -13.55 -9.85
N TRP A 3 -30.50 -12.89 -9.22
CA TRP A 3 -30.04 -11.53 -9.59
C TRP A 3 -29.11 -11.49 -10.81
N ILE A 4 -28.45 -12.61 -11.15
CA ILE A 4 -27.41 -12.67 -12.19
C ILE A 4 -28.00 -12.63 -13.62
N ASN A 5 -29.28 -12.96 -13.81
CA ASN A 5 -29.92 -13.03 -15.13
C ASN A 5 -30.81 -11.84 -15.52
N CYS A 6 -31.00 -10.86 -14.64
CA CYS A 6 -31.78 -9.67 -14.92
C CYS A 6 -31.03 -8.73 -15.89
N ARG A 7 -31.61 -8.41 -17.07
CA ARG A 7 -31.01 -7.47 -18.07
C ARG A 7 -30.69 -6.11 -17.45
N LYS A 8 -31.59 -5.57 -16.61
CA LYS A 8 -31.41 -4.27 -15.95
C LYS A 8 -30.23 -4.34 -14.97
N CYS A 9 -30.11 -5.42 -14.20
CA CYS A 9 -28.99 -5.65 -13.27
C CYS A 9 -27.66 -5.81 -14.00
N LYS A 10 -27.62 -6.51 -15.14
CA LYS A 10 -26.42 -6.61 -16.00
C LYS A 10 -26.02 -5.24 -16.58
N GLY A 11 -26.97 -4.42 -17.00
CA GLY A 11 -26.70 -3.06 -17.49
C GLY A 11 -26.10 -2.17 -16.41
N ILE A 12 -26.63 -2.18 -15.21
CA ILE A 12 -26.12 -1.44 -14.06
C ILE A 12 -24.70 -1.93 -13.70
N MET A 13 -24.50 -3.24 -13.59
CA MET A 13 -23.19 -3.85 -13.29
C MET A 13 -22.13 -3.43 -14.30
N ASN A 14 -22.44 -3.49 -15.60
CA ASN A 14 -21.53 -3.06 -16.66
C ASN A 14 -21.15 -1.58 -16.56
N LYS A 15 -22.08 -0.71 -16.14
CA LYS A 15 -21.80 0.71 -15.90
C LYS A 15 -20.79 0.91 -14.77
N PHE A 16 -20.95 0.19 -13.65
CA PHE A 16 -20.03 0.25 -12.52
C PHE A 16 -18.64 -0.30 -12.88
N ILE A 17 -18.56 -1.42 -13.60
CA ILE A 17 -17.30 -1.99 -14.08
C ILE A 17 -16.55 -1.00 -14.96
N LYS A 18 -17.23 -0.39 -15.95
CA LYS A 18 -16.63 0.64 -16.82
C LYS A 18 -16.12 1.84 -16.02
N LYS A 19 -16.88 2.30 -15.01
CA LYS A 19 -16.48 3.40 -14.14
C LYS A 19 -15.25 3.05 -13.31
N ALA A 20 -15.19 1.85 -12.73
CA ALA A 20 -14.03 1.37 -11.99
C ALA A 20 -12.77 1.26 -12.87
N GLN A 21 -12.90 0.70 -14.07
CA GLN A 21 -11.80 0.64 -15.06
C GLN A 21 -11.31 2.03 -15.47
N LYS A 22 -12.23 3.00 -15.63
CA LYS A 22 -11.87 4.39 -15.93
C LYS A 22 -11.03 4.99 -14.81
N ILE A 23 -11.45 4.85 -13.54
CA ILE A 23 -10.71 5.35 -12.36
C ILE A 23 -9.30 4.76 -12.32
N LEU A 24 -9.16 3.44 -12.49
CA LEU A 24 -7.84 2.80 -12.50
C LEU A 24 -6.94 3.36 -13.60
N LYS A 25 -7.48 3.59 -14.82
CA LYS A 25 -6.71 4.15 -15.95
C LYS A 25 -6.30 5.60 -15.72
N GLU A 26 -7.18 6.43 -15.15
CA GLU A 26 -6.91 7.83 -14.84
C GLU A 26 -5.84 7.99 -13.75
N ASN A 27 -5.81 7.08 -12.79
CA ASN A 27 -4.81 7.08 -11.72
C ASN A 27 -3.49 6.42 -12.11
N LYS A 28 -3.43 5.74 -13.27
CA LYS A 28 -2.22 5.04 -13.74
C LYS A 28 -1.10 6.02 -14.07
N ARG A 29 0.11 5.65 -13.66
CA ARG A 29 1.38 6.31 -13.98
C ARG A 29 2.31 5.31 -14.68
N SER A 30 3.56 5.67 -14.92
CA SER A 30 4.54 4.79 -15.54
C SER A 30 4.87 3.59 -14.62
N GLY A 31 4.16 2.48 -14.83
CA GLY A 31 4.38 1.21 -14.13
C GLY A 31 3.69 1.07 -12.78
N TYR A 32 3.03 2.10 -12.25
CA TYR A 32 2.28 2.04 -10.98
C TYR A 32 1.00 2.89 -11.07
N THR A 33 0.16 2.80 -10.05
CA THR A 33 -1.12 3.50 -9.98
C THR A 33 -1.27 4.19 -8.63
N LEU A 34 -1.75 5.43 -8.65
CA LEU A 34 -2.07 6.16 -7.43
C LEU A 34 -3.36 5.59 -6.80
N PRO A 35 -3.45 5.45 -5.47
CA PRO A 35 -4.68 5.03 -4.80
C PRO A 35 -5.85 5.98 -5.06
N THR A 36 -5.58 7.28 -5.18
CA THR A 36 -6.58 8.31 -5.48
C THR A 36 -6.04 9.36 -6.45
N ASN A 37 -6.92 10.09 -7.12
CA ASN A 37 -6.56 11.20 -8.00
C ASN A 37 -6.61 12.58 -7.31
N ASN A 38 -7.02 12.64 -6.05
CA ASN A 38 -7.24 13.89 -5.29
C ASN A 38 -5.97 14.43 -4.61
N LYS A 39 -4.79 13.95 -4.96
CA LYS A 39 -3.49 14.32 -4.38
C LYS A 39 -3.29 13.92 -2.90
N LEU A 40 -4.25 13.23 -2.28
CA LEU A 40 -4.13 12.78 -0.90
C LEU A 40 -3.05 11.70 -0.77
N TYR A 41 -2.97 10.78 -1.73
CA TYR A 41 -2.01 9.69 -1.77
C TYR A 41 -1.18 9.73 -3.07
N PRO A 42 -0.18 10.65 -3.17
CA PRO A 42 0.53 10.94 -4.42
C PRO A 42 1.72 10.01 -4.69
N ALA A 43 1.70 8.78 -4.20
CA ALA A 43 2.77 7.80 -4.35
C ALA A 43 2.20 6.40 -4.58
N GLN A 44 3.05 5.37 -4.64
CA GLN A 44 2.62 3.97 -4.72
C GLN A 44 2.57 3.38 -3.32
N TRP A 45 1.39 2.89 -2.88
CA TRP A 45 1.19 2.20 -1.62
C TRP A 45 1.21 0.68 -1.79
N ASN A 46 1.73 -0.03 -0.80
CA ASN A 46 1.97 -1.47 -0.85
C ASN A 46 0.69 -2.28 -1.02
N TRP A 47 -0.22 -2.25 -0.05
CA TRP A 47 -1.41 -3.07 -0.11
C TRP A 47 -2.43 -2.57 -1.15
N ASP A 48 -2.47 -1.25 -1.40
CA ASP A 48 -3.27 -0.67 -2.48
C ASP A 48 -2.86 -1.24 -3.83
N SER A 49 -1.55 -1.34 -4.11
CA SER A 49 -1.03 -1.96 -5.33
C SER A 49 -1.51 -3.40 -5.51
N ALA A 50 -1.70 -4.15 -4.42
CA ALA A 50 -2.23 -5.51 -4.50
C ALA A 50 -3.68 -5.50 -5.02
N PHE A 51 -4.55 -4.68 -4.43
CA PHE A 51 -5.94 -4.58 -4.84
C PHE A 51 -6.10 -3.95 -6.23
N ILE A 52 -5.28 -2.95 -6.56
CA ILE A 52 -5.20 -2.35 -7.89
C ILE A 52 -4.82 -3.40 -8.93
N ALA A 53 -3.80 -4.23 -8.66
CA ALA A 53 -3.40 -5.31 -9.54
C ALA A 53 -4.53 -6.34 -9.75
N LEU A 54 -5.26 -6.69 -8.68
CA LEU A 54 -6.45 -7.53 -8.81
C LEU A 54 -7.48 -6.88 -9.73
N GLY A 55 -7.75 -5.60 -9.57
CA GLY A 55 -8.66 -4.84 -10.45
C GLY A 55 -8.22 -4.88 -11.91
N TYR A 56 -6.94 -4.62 -12.20
CA TYR A 56 -6.38 -4.71 -13.55
C TYR A 56 -6.47 -6.12 -14.14
N SER A 57 -6.30 -7.18 -13.36
CA SER A 57 -6.27 -8.55 -13.86
C SER A 57 -7.57 -8.97 -14.57
N TYR A 58 -8.68 -8.27 -14.34
CA TYR A 58 -9.96 -8.52 -15.00
C TYR A 58 -10.05 -7.95 -16.42
N PHE A 59 -9.13 -7.07 -16.83
CA PHE A 59 -9.18 -6.46 -18.17
C PHE A 59 -7.81 -6.21 -18.80
N ASN A 60 -6.72 -6.23 -18.04
CA ASN A 60 -5.35 -6.09 -18.55
C ASN A 60 -4.34 -6.73 -17.58
N LEU A 61 -3.99 -7.98 -17.84
CA LEU A 61 -3.07 -8.74 -16.98
C LEU A 61 -1.65 -8.16 -16.94
N ASP A 62 -1.17 -7.54 -18.03
CA ASP A 62 0.15 -6.92 -18.04
C ASP A 62 0.22 -5.72 -17.10
N PHE A 63 -0.84 -4.92 -17.02
CA PHE A 63 -0.91 -3.83 -16.03
C PHE A 63 -0.90 -4.36 -14.59
N ALA A 64 -1.59 -5.47 -14.32
CA ALA A 64 -1.56 -6.11 -13.01
C ALA A 64 -0.14 -6.57 -12.63
N ILE A 65 0.54 -7.22 -13.56
CA ILE A 65 1.92 -7.73 -13.35
C ILE A 65 2.90 -6.55 -13.18
N ASP A 66 2.76 -5.50 -13.97
CA ASP A 66 3.64 -4.33 -13.91
C ASP A 66 3.45 -3.54 -12.61
N GLU A 67 2.21 -3.40 -12.10
CA GLU A 67 1.92 -2.79 -10.79
C GLU A 67 2.68 -3.50 -9.66
N ILE A 68 2.55 -4.83 -9.58
CA ILE A 68 3.23 -5.65 -8.58
C ILE A 68 4.76 -5.58 -8.76
N ASN A 69 5.24 -5.71 -9.98
CA ASN A 69 6.67 -5.71 -10.26
C ASN A 69 7.32 -4.37 -9.91
N THR A 70 6.63 -3.26 -10.16
CA THR A 70 7.13 -1.92 -9.83
C THR A 70 7.22 -1.71 -8.33
N LEU A 71 6.20 -2.12 -7.57
CA LEU A 71 6.26 -2.12 -6.11
C LEU A 71 7.46 -2.92 -5.60
N LEU A 72 7.63 -4.15 -6.08
CA LEU A 72 8.71 -5.03 -5.65
C LEU A 72 10.12 -4.57 -6.09
N ARG A 73 10.25 -3.58 -6.98
CA ARG A 73 11.55 -2.93 -7.25
C ARG A 73 12.05 -2.13 -6.05
N GLY A 74 11.14 -1.65 -5.20
CA GLY A 74 11.48 -0.97 -3.95
C GLY A 74 11.76 -1.90 -2.77
N GLN A 75 11.69 -3.22 -2.93
CA GLN A 75 11.99 -4.19 -1.87
C GLN A 75 13.42 -3.99 -1.34
N TRP A 76 13.56 -3.93 -0.02
CA TRP A 76 14.85 -3.78 0.65
C TRP A 76 15.69 -5.06 0.58
N LYS A 77 16.99 -4.92 0.87
CA LYS A 77 17.94 -6.05 0.80
C LYS A 77 17.59 -7.18 1.76
N ASP A 78 17.06 -6.85 2.94
CA ASP A 78 16.61 -7.79 3.96
C ASP A 78 15.30 -8.50 3.61
N GLY A 79 14.52 -7.97 2.67
CA GLY A 79 13.26 -8.55 2.19
C GLY A 79 12.03 -7.70 2.44
N MET A 80 12.11 -6.66 3.27
CA MET A 80 10.97 -5.76 3.52
C MET A 80 10.46 -5.13 2.23
N VAL A 81 9.13 -5.12 2.05
CA VAL A 81 8.48 -4.28 1.05
C VAL A 81 7.92 -3.06 1.75
N PRO A 82 8.38 -1.86 1.41
CA PRO A 82 7.94 -0.64 2.07
C PRO A 82 6.44 -0.38 1.92
N HIS A 83 5.87 0.30 2.90
CA HIS A 83 4.50 0.78 2.87
C HIS A 83 4.27 1.81 1.73
N ILE A 84 5.24 2.70 1.44
CA ILE A 84 5.18 3.68 0.34
C ILE A 84 6.47 3.65 -0.47
N LEU A 85 6.31 3.74 -1.81
CA LEU A 85 7.39 4.08 -2.74
C LEU A 85 7.14 5.48 -3.32
N PHE A 86 8.13 6.35 -3.21
CA PHE A 86 8.10 7.71 -3.75
C PHE A 86 8.77 7.72 -5.13
N HIS A 87 8.00 7.51 -6.19
CA HIS A 87 8.49 7.57 -7.57
C HIS A 87 8.74 9.01 -8.00
N ASP A 88 7.92 9.94 -7.51
CA ASP A 88 8.04 11.37 -7.74
C ASP A 88 8.42 12.09 -6.44
N LYS A 89 9.20 13.16 -6.54
CA LYS A 89 9.58 14.00 -5.42
C LYS A 89 8.45 14.99 -5.09
N ASN A 90 7.31 14.47 -4.61
CA ASN A 90 6.20 15.30 -4.17
C ASN A 90 6.42 15.79 -2.74
N THR A 91 6.57 17.09 -2.57
CA THR A 91 6.81 17.73 -1.26
C THR A 91 5.55 18.09 -0.49
N ASN A 92 4.36 17.96 -1.11
CA ASN A 92 3.10 18.33 -0.48
C ASN A 92 2.52 17.24 0.43
N TYR A 93 3.04 16.01 0.35
CA TYR A 93 2.68 14.90 1.22
C TYR A 93 3.68 14.79 2.38
N TYR A 94 3.16 14.59 3.61
CA TYR A 94 4.00 14.32 4.77
C TYR A 94 3.50 13.05 5.49
N PRO A 95 4.42 12.17 5.93
CA PRO A 95 5.87 12.21 5.75
C PRO A 95 6.29 11.83 4.33
N ASN A 96 7.04 12.71 3.68
CA ASN A 96 7.55 12.54 2.32
C ASN A 96 8.87 11.76 2.29
N TYR A 97 9.47 11.63 1.11
CA TYR A 97 10.72 10.92 0.90
C TYR A 97 11.90 11.50 1.70
N THR A 98 11.94 12.80 1.94
CA THR A 98 12.98 13.45 2.79
C THR A 98 12.75 13.17 4.27
N ALA A 99 11.50 13.20 4.73
CA ALA A 99 11.17 12.92 6.12
C ALA A 99 11.45 11.45 6.50
N TRP A 100 11.31 10.54 5.57
CA TRP A 100 11.70 9.14 5.75
C TRP A 100 13.20 8.91 5.59
N ASN A 101 13.80 9.53 4.59
CA ASN A 101 15.22 9.37 4.21
C ASN A 101 15.65 7.89 4.10
N CYS A 102 14.79 7.07 3.52
CA CYS A 102 14.94 5.61 3.41
C CYS A 102 14.81 5.17 1.96
N GLY A 103 15.18 3.90 1.70
CA GLY A 103 15.06 3.24 0.41
C GLY A 103 16.40 2.91 -0.21
N ASN A 104 16.33 2.26 -1.36
CA ASN A 104 17.50 1.88 -2.16
C ASN A 104 17.54 2.73 -3.45
N LYS A 105 17.20 2.07 -4.60
CA LYS A 105 17.10 2.73 -5.91
C LYS A 105 15.88 3.65 -6.02
N ILE A 106 14.84 3.39 -5.22
CA ILE A 106 13.62 4.18 -5.12
C ILE A 106 13.49 4.60 -3.66
N SER A 107 13.26 5.89 -3.41
CA SER A 107 12.98 6.39 -2.07
C SER A 107 11.71 5.75 -1.51
N SER A 108 11.72 5.41 -0.23
CA SER A 108 10.61 4.71 0.40
C SER A 108 10.35 5.15 1.83
N SER A 109 9.23 4.70 2.40
CA SER A 109 9.05 4.70 3.85
C SER A 109 9.91 3.63 4.52
N GLY A 110 10.17 3.78 5.83
CA GLY A 110 10.92 2.83 6.66
C GLY A 110 10.06 1.77 7.35
N ILE A 111 8.79 1.68 7.01
CA ILE A 111 7.80 0.72 7.54
C ILE A 111 7.13 -0.05 6.42
N THR A 112 6.38 -1.09 6.75
CA THR A 112 5.66 -1.94 5.79
C THR A 112 4.14 -1.79 5.88
N GLN A 113 3.39 -2.66 5.21
CA GLN A 113 1.93 -2.78 5.28
C GLN A 113 1.50 -4.25 5.27
N PRO A 114 0.19 -4.58 5.44
CA PRO A 114 -0.26 -5.97 5.46
C PRO A 114 0.17 -6.73 4.19
N PRO A 115 0.79 -7.92 4.33
CA PRO A 115 1.40 -8.66 3.21
C PRO A 115 0.37 -9.42 2.36
N VAL A 116 -0.68 -8.74 1.90
CA VAL A 116 -1.80 -9.34 1.15
C VAL A 116 -1.44 -9.70 -0.30
N MET A 117 -0.30 -9.21 -0.80
CA MET A 117 0.09 -9.33 -2.21
C MET A 117 0.18 -10.79 -2.68
N ALA A 118 0.66 -11.72 -1.85
CA ALA A 118 0.76 -13.14 -2.23
C ALA A 118 -0.62 -13.77 -2.43
N SER A 119 -1.58 -13.48 -1.54
CA SER A 119 -2.96 -13.95 -1.65
C SER A 119 -3.67 -13.37 -2.88
N ILE A 120 -3.42 -12.08 -3.17
CA ILE A 120 -3.95 -11.44 -4.37
C ILE A 120 -3.33 -12.02 -5.63
N LEU A 121 -2.01 -12.22 -5.65
CA LEU A 121 -1.34 -12.85 -6.80
C LEU A 121 -1.91 -14.24 -7.08
N LYS A 122 -2.13 -15.05 -6.04
CA LYS A 122 -2.80 -16.36 -6.22
C LYS A 122 -4.16 -16.20 -6.91
N LYS A 123 -5.01 -15.27 -6.44
CA LYS A 123 -6.33 -15.01 -7.06
C LYS A 123 -6.23 -14.57 -8.52
N ILE A 124 -5.20 -13.81 -8.87
CA ILE A 124 -4.92 -13.39 -10.25
C ILE A 124 -4.56 -14.62 -11.10
N LEU A 125 -3.68 -15.48 -10.59
CA LEU A 125 -3.19 -16.66 -11.31
C LEU A 125 -4.28 -17.74 -11.48
N ASP A 126 -5.15 -17.91 -10.51
CA ASP A 126 -6.28 -18.85 -10.58
C ASP A 126 -7.27 -18.54 -11.73
N LYS A 127 -7.27 -17.28 -12.22
CA LYS A 127 -8.23 -16.80 -13.23
C LYS A 127 -7.62 -16.48 -14.59
N ASN A 128 -6.29 -16.44 -14.70
CA ASN A 128 -5.63 -15.97 -15.89
C ASN A 128 -4.56 -16.95 -16.36
N ALA A 129 -4.63 -17.36 -17.62
CA ALA A 129 -3.54 -18.08 -18.27
C ALA A 129 -2.37 -17.12 -18.56
N LEU A 130 -1.13 -17.59 -18.34
CA LEU A 130 0.07 -16.82 -18.54
C LEU A 130 0.74 -17.17 -19.86
N ASN A 131 1.17 -16.18 -20.63
CA ASN A 131 2.14 -16.38 -21.68
C ASN A 131 3.57 -16.55 -21.10
N LYS A 132 4.53 -16.99 -21.94
CA LYS A 132 5.92 -17.24 -21.53
C LYS A 132 6.60 -16.04 -20.87
N LYS A 133 6.37 -14.81 -21.38
CA LYS A 133 6.95 -13.58 -20.84
C LYS A 133 6.37 -13.25 -19.46
N GLN A 134 5.08 -13.36 -19.31
CA GLN A 134 4.37 -13.15 -18.03
C GLN A 134 4.81 -14.18 -17.00
N PHE A 135 4.92 -15.44 -17.38
CA PHE A 135 5.39 -16.51 -16.50
C PHE A 135 6.79 -16.24 -15.93
N ILE A 136 7.71 -15.74 -16.76
CA ILE A 136 9.07 -15.36 -16.31
C ILE A 136 9.02 -14.22 -15.28
N LYS A 137 8.17 -13.19 -15.51
CA LYS A 137 7.97 -12.09 -14.56
C LYS A 137 7.40 -12.61 -13.23
N ILE A 138 6.38 -13.45 -13.29
CA ILE A 138 5.70 -14.03 -12.11
C ILE A 138 6.68 -14.87 -11.28
N LYS A 139 7.53 -15.69 -11.88
CA LYS A 139 8.57 -16.44 -11.13
C LYS A 139 9.47 -15.52 -10.31
N LYS A 140 9.85 -14.34 -10.85
CA LYS A 140 10.64 -13.34 -10.12
C LYS A 140 9.84 -12.70 -9.00
N ILE A 141 8.58 -12.38 -9.24
CA ILE A 141 7.65 -11.82 -8.24
C ILE A 141 7.50 -12.80 -7.07
N VAL A 142 7.23 -14.07 -7.33
CA VAL A 142 7.06 -15.10 -6.28
C VAL A 142 8.31 -15.21 -5.38
N LYS A 143 9.51 -15.21 -5.98
CA LYS A 143 10.76 -15.21 -5.20
C LYS A 143 10.87 -14.01 -4.25
N LYS A 144 10.48 -12.83 -4.71
CA LYS A 144 10.49 -11.60 -3.90
C LYS A 144 9.42 -11.62 -2.79
N LEU A 145 8.23 -12.11 -3.11
CA LEU A 145 7.15 -12.26 -2.12
C LEU A 145 7.53 -13.28 -1.03
N LYS A 146 8.15 -14.42 -1.41
CA LYS A 146 8.69 -15.37 -0.42
C LYS A 146 9.63 -14.66 0.56
N LYS A 147 10.61 -13.90 0.04
CA LYS A 147 11.56 -13.14 0.84
C LYS A 147 10.86 -12.10 1.76
N TYR A 148 9.77 -11.50 1.30
CA TYR A 148 8.98 -10.57 2.08
C TYR A 148 8.26 -11.26 3.25
N HIS A 149 7.69 -12.44 3.06
CA HIS A 149 7.07 -13.20 4.14
C HIS A 149 8.13 -13.74 5.14
N GLU A 150 9.30 -14.18 4.66
CA GLU A 150 10.42 -14.57 5.51
C GLU A 150 10.91 -13.41 6.38
N TRP A 151 10.88 -12.17 5.84
CA TRP A 151 11.19 -10.95 6.58
C TRP A 151 10.25 -10.76 7.77
N PHE A 152 8.93 -10.95 7.63
CA PHE A 152 7.98 -10.87 8.74
C PHE A 152 8.30 -11.86 9.86
N ILE A 153 8.53 -13.12 9.51
CA ILE A 153 8.87 -14.17 10.49
C ILE A 153 10.17 -13.81 11.21
N LYS A 154 11.15 -13.30 10.50
CA LYS A 154 12.47 -13.00 11.08
C LYS A 154 12.49 -11.75 11.95
N TYR A 155 11.81 -10.69 11.53
CA TYR A 155 11.97 -9.36 12.16
C TYR A 155 10.74 -8.88 12.92
N ARG A 156 9.61 -9.53 12.74
CA ARG A 156 8.34 -9.11 13.36
C ARG A 156 7.74 -10.17 14.28
N ASP A 157 8.39 -11.32 14.42
CA ASP A 157 8.08 -12.37 15.38
C ASP A 157 9.37 -12.81 16.09
N PRO A 158 10.02 -11.91 16.89
CA PRO A 158 11.28 -12.20 17.56
C PRO A 158 11.15 -13.34 18.59
N ASP A 159 9.98 -13.43 19.22
CA ASP A 159 9.70 -14.42 20.26
C ASP A 159 9.19 -15.76 19.70
N LYS A 160 9.08 -15.89 18.37
CA LYS A 160 8.62 -17.11 17.65
C LYS A 160 7.24 -17.60 18.12
N THR A 161 6.34 -16.66 18.38
CA THR A 161 4.97 -16.94 18.80
C THR A 161 4.04 -17.33 17.66
N GLY A 162 4.46 -17.10 16.41
CA GLY A 162 3.62 -17.19 15.20
C GLY A 162 2.78 -15.94 14.95
N LEU A 163 2.90 -14.91 15.79
CA LEU A 163 2.21 -13.63 15.66
C LEU A 163 3.21 -12.54 15.27
N VAL A 164 2.92 -11.84 14.19
CA VAL A 164 3.76 -10.73 13.72
C VAL A 164 3.39 -9.41 14.38
N SER A 165 4.38 -8.66 14.82
CA SER A 165 4.21 -7.36 15.49
C SER A 165 4.03 -6.24 14.48
N ILE A 166 3.20 -5.25 14.83
CA ILE A 166 3.08 -3.96 14.17
C ILE A 166 3.81 -2.91 15.01
N LEU A 167 4.72 -2.15 14.40
CA LEU A 167 5.52 -1.12 15.07
C LEU A 167 4.94 0.29 14.90
N HIS A 168 4.07 0.49 13.93
CA HIS A 168 3.45 1.78 13.64
C HIS A 168 2.00 1.56 13.19
N PRO A 169 1.02 2.38 13.63
CA PRO A 169 -0.37 2.25 13.19
C PRO A 169 -0.56 2.23 11.68
N TRP A 170 0.24 2.98 10.91
CA TRP A 170 0.20 2.97 9.45
C TRP A 170 0.52 1.61 8.81
N GLU A 171 1.21 0.71 9.51
CA GLU A 171 1.48 -0.65 9.01
C GLU A 171 0.22 -1.54 8.99
N SER A 172 -0.78 -1.19 9.78
CA SER A 172 -2.04 -1.94 9.83
C SER A 172 -2.93 -1.69 8.60
N GLY A 173 -2.76 -0.55 7.91
CA GLY A 173 -3.72 -0.04 6.96
C GLY A 173 -5.05 0.39 7.61
N TYR A 174 -5.12 0.40 8.94
CA TYR A 174 -6.30 0.72 9.74
C TYR A 174 -5.94 1.65 10.90
N ASP A 175 -5.15 2.67 10.57
CA ASP A 175 -4.52 3.60 11.52
C ASP A 175 -5.50 4.48 12.30
N ASN A 176 -6.68 4.76 11.73
CA ASN A 176 -7.73 5.55 12.40
C ASN A 176 -8.67 4.69 13.28
N SER A 177 -8.32 3.42 13.54
CA SER A 177 -9.13 2.56 14.40
C SER A 177 -9.01 2.98 15.86
N PRO A 178 -10.11 3.00 16.64
CA PRO A 178 -10.07 3.20 18.10
C PRO A 178 -9.21 2.19 18.85
N LEU A 179 -8.86 1.06 18.23
CA LEU A 179 -7.92 0.07 18.81
C LEU A 179 -6.55 0.67 19.11
N TRP A 180 -6.18 1.75 18.42
CA TRP A 180 -4.91 2.45 18.63
C TRP A 180 -4.94 3.48 19.76
N ASP A 181 -6.11 3.88 20.26
CA ASP A 181 -6.23 4.96 21.25
C ASP A 181 -5.46 4.62 22.54
N ALA A 182 -5.67 3.43 23.11
CA ALA A 182 -5.02 3.02 24.33
C ALA A 182 -3.47 2.91 24.21
N PRO A 183 -2.90 2.27 23.17
CA PRO A 183 -1.44 2.26 22.99
C PRO A 183 -0.88 3.63 22.63
N LEU A 184 -1.55 4.43 21.80
CA LEU A 184 -1.08 5.76 21.42
C LEU A 184 -1.08 6.74 22.59
N ASN A 185 -2.03 6.64 23.52
CA ASN A 185 -2.06 7.48 24.74
C ASN A 185 -0.84 7.25 25.64
N LYS A 186 -0.11 6.14 25.52
CA LYS A 186 1.11 5.85 26.26
C LYS A 186 2.37 6.45 25.62
N ILE A 187 2.26 6.96 24.40
CA ILE A 187 3.40 7.54 23.67
C ILE A 187 3.75 8.89 24.27
N LYS A 188 4.96 9.00 24.79
CA LYS A 188 5.54 10.27 25.23
C LYS A 188 5.96 11.06 23.98
N LEU A 189 5.30 12.19 23.75
CA LEU A 189 5.57 13.01 22.56
C LEU A 189 7.01 13.54 22.54
N GLU A 190 7.60 13.52 21.36
CA GLU A 190 8.86 14.20 21.09
C GLU A 190 8.65 15.71 21.19
N LYS A 191 9.59 16.42 21.83
CA LYS A 191 9.56 17.88 21.94
C LYS A 191 9.91 18.54 20.61
N ASN A 192 9.24 19.65 20.29
CA ASN A 192 9.56 20.49 19.12
C ASN A 192 9.39 19.77 17.77
N LEU A 193 8.38 18.95 17.60
CA LEU A 193 8.03 18.33 16.32
C LEU A 193 7.88 19.40 15.24
N LYS A 194 8.64 19.27 14.14
CA LYS A 194 8.59 20.18 12.99
C LYS A 194 8.08 19.43 11.77
N TYR A 195 6.81 19.59 11.46
CA TYR A 195 6.20 19.04 10.25
C TYR A 195 4.97 19.86 9.83
N LYS A 196 4.51 19.66 8.61
CA LYS A 196 3.31 20.30 8.09
C LYS A 196 2.42 19.26 7.44
N ARG A 197 1.20 19.15 7.94
CA ARG A 197 0.19 18.26 7.37
C ARG A 197 -0.26 18.74 5.99
N GLY A 198 -0.22 17.85 5.02
CA GLY A 198 -0.74 18.10 3.67
C GLY A 198 -2.15 17.55 3.46
N ASP A 199 -2.53 16.52 4.20
CA ASP A 199 -3.80 15.79 4.07
C ASP A 199 -5.03 16.66 4.36
N ILE A 200 -4.97 17.50 5.41
CA ILE A 200 -6.06 18.41 5.80
C ILE A 200 -6.35 19.53 4.79
N LYS A 201 -5.47 19.73 3.81
CA LYS A 201 -5.68 20.66 2.70
C LYS A 201 -6.44 20.05 1.53
N VAL A 202 -6.52 18.73 1.49
CA VAL A 202 -7.08 17.96 0.38
C VAL A 202 -8.42 17.33 0.76
N VAL A 203 -8.57 16.98 2.04
CA VAL A 203 -9.78 16.34 2.59
C VAL A 203 -10.24 17.11 3.83
N ASN A 204 -11.55 17.14 4.09
CA ASN A 204 -12.09 17.75 5.29
C ASN A 204 -11.39 17.16 6.54
N PRO A 205 -10.84 18.01 7.43
CA PRO A 205 -10.13 17.59 8.64
C PRO A 205 -10.92 16.63 9.53
N GLU A 206 -12.25 16.71 9.56
CA GLU A 206 -13.13 15.80 10.32
C GLU A 206 -12.99 14.33 9.93
N PHE A 207 -12.52 14.04 8.71
CA PHE A 207 -12.25 12.68 8.21
C PHE A 207 -10.80 12.27 8.37
N ARG A 208 -10.01 13.00 9.15
CA ARG A 208 -8.57 12.75 9.34
C ARG A 208 -8.25 12.59 10.84
N PRO A 209 -7.13 11.92 11.16
CA PRO A 209 -6.66 11.84 12.54
C PRO A 209 -6.53 13.23 13.18
N LEU A 210 -6.75 13.32 14.47
CA LEU A 210 -6.51 14.53 15.24
C LEU A 210 -5.01 14.92 15.19
N ASP A 211 -4.69 16.19 15.41
CA ASP A 211 -3.30 16.65 15.42
C ASP A 211 -2.47 15.91 16.47
N ILE A 212 -3.04 15.67 17.65
CA ILE A 212 -2.37 14.91 18.72
C ILE A 212 -2.02 13.47 18.29
N ASP A 213 -2.87 12.80 17.50
CA ASP A 213 -2.59 11.46 17.01
C ASP A 213 -1.50 11.50 15.93
N TYR A 214 -1.55 12.56 15.11
CA TYR A 214 -0.50 12.76 14.11
C TYR A 214 0.86 13.05 14.74
N ASP A 215 0.91 13.82 15.84
CA ASP A 215 2.12 14.01 16.65
C ASP A 215 2.67 12.68 17.19
N ARG A 216 1.79 11.80 17.67
CA ARG A 216 2.16 10.44 18.11
C ARG A 216 2.73 9.61 16.97
N TYR A 217 2.09 9.64 15.79
CA TYR A 217 2.59 8.94 14.60
C TYR A 217 3.98 9.44 14.20
N VAL A 218 4.19 10.75 14.18
CA VAL A 218 5.49 11.35 13.83
C VAL A 218 6.54 10.99 14.87
N THR A 219 6.19 11.02 16.15
CA THR A 219 7.08 10.60 17.25
C THR A 219 7.53 9.14 17.05
N ILE A 220 6.58 8.19 16.87
CA ILE A 220 6.92 6.78 16.62
C ILE A 220 7.80 6.65 15.39
N LYS A 221 7.44 7.30 14.27
CA LYS A 221 8.23 7.30 13.03
C LYS A 221 9.68 7.74 13.25
N ASN A 222 9.90 8.76 14.06
CA ASN A 222 11.25 9.27 14.34
C ASN A 222 12.09 8.25 15.13
N HIS A 223 11.47 7.43 15.97
CA HIS A 223 12.15 6.37 16.74
C HIS A 223 12.38 5.08 15.92
N LEU A 224 11.79 4.93 14.75
CA LEU A 224 11.96 3.76 13.87
C LEU A 224 13.13 3.91 12.85
N LYS A 225 13.96 4.92 12.99
CA LYS A 225 15.11 5.19 12.10
C LYS A 225 16.32 4.33 12.46
#